data_24c719c8ca923fa8e455da7722e885fb
#
_entry.id   24c719c8ca923fa8e455da7722e885fb
#
_cell.length_a   1.000
_cell.length_b   1.000
_cell.length_c   1.000
_cell.angle_alpha   90.00
_cell.angle_beta   90.00
_cell.angle_gamma   90.00
#
_symmetry.space_group_name_H-M   'P 1'
#
loop_
_entity.id
_entity.type
_entity.pdbx_description
1 polymer ?
#
loop_
_entity_poly.entity_id
_entity_poly.type
_entity_poly.pdbx_seq_one_letter_code
_entity_poly.pdbx_strand_id
1 'polypeptide(L)'
;MLLMGLKEEHERAKVYVKYRHTFHRDGNFNVFETTIRVLGGLLSAYHLSKESLYLDKAIELADRMLPAFDTPSGLPHPMINLATRTGIQNSDFAEFVSTAEVATLQLEFRYLSQITGNDKYWRRVENVMRVIKAARLPHGLASIFMSLEEGHYVTSAIRLGSRGDSYYEYLLKQYLQTNRTEAVYSDMYEDAMSAIHSHLIQQSTNSKMTYTAELIPEENAFGEVSWRLTPKQDHLVCFLGGSLMLGATTAGARVHPVSIPPRESELSATGKRDWKTGVELLKTCMDTHDTATGLSPEIVHFRIPSDGMDGNNQAPSDWYIKGARSVSVV
;
A
#
# COMPACT_ATOMS: atom_id res chain seq x y z
N MET A 1 5.55 -7.14 21.66
CA MET A 1 5.89 -7.78 22.95
C MET A 1 7.31 -8.34 22.93
N LEU A 2 7.66 -9.33 22.09
CA LEU A 2 8.99 -9.95 22.07
C LEU A 2 10.12 -8.93 21.89
N LEU A 3 10.04 -8.05 20.88
CA LEU A 3 11.04 -7.01 20.64
C LEU A 3 11.18 -6.00 21.79
N MET A 4 10.15 -5.83 22.60
CA MET A 4 10.12 -4.93 23.75
C MET A 4 10.52 -5.63 25.06
N GLY A 5 10.82 -6.93 25.02
CA GLY A 5 11.16 -7.72 26.23
C GLY A 5 9.96 -7.99 27.17
N LEU A 6 8.73 -7.78 26.71
CA LEU A 6 7.49 -7.99 27.48
C LEU A 6 7.14 -9.49 27.50
N LYS A 7 7.84 -10.26 28.31
CA LYS A 7 7.74 -11.73 28.32
C LYS A 7 6.42 -12.23 28.90
N GLU A 8 5.94 -11.65 29.98
CA GLU A 8 4.69 -12.06 30.62
C GLU A 8 3.48 -11.80 29.71
N GLU A 9 3.43 -10.64 29.07
CA GLU A 9 2.38 -10.29 28.11
C GLU A 9 2.43 -11.22 26.89
N HIS A 10 3.61 -11.59 26.46
CA HIS A 10 3.79 -12.55 25.36
C HIS A 10 3.25 -13.93 25.76
N GLU A 11 3.57 -14.44 26.95
CA GLU A 11 3.05 -15.74 27.43
C GLU A 11 1.51 -15.71 27.57
N ARG A 12 0.93 -14.62 28.05
CA ARG A 12 -0.54 -14.45 28.09
C ARG A 12 -1.15 -14.49 26.68
N ALA A 13 -0.55 -13.78 25.73
CA ALA A 13 -0.99 -13.81 24.32
C ALA A 13 -0.88 -15.20 23.71
N LYS A 14 0.22 -15.91 23.99
CA LYS A 14 0.45 -17.28 23.54
C LYS A 14 -0.60 -18.26 24.07
N VAL A 15 -0.95 -18.15 25.36
CA VAL A 15 -2.04 -18.94 25.96
C VAL A 15 -3.37 -18.69 25.23
N TYR A 16 -3.68 -17.42 24.89
CA TYR A 16 -4.86 -17.09 24.11
C TYR A 16 -4.81 -17.74 22.72
N VAL A 17 -3.69 -17.59 21.98
CA VAL A 17 -3.52 -18.19 20.64
C VAL A 17 -3.68 -19.71 20.71
N LYS A 18 -3.14 -20.36 21.74
CA LYS A 18 -3.19 -21.80 21.88
C LYS A 18 -4.58 -22.35 22.15
N TYR A 19 -5.33 -21.71 23.04
CA TYR A 19 -6.56 -22.28 23.61
C TYR A 19 -7.85 -21.56 23.23
N ARG A 20 -7.77 -20.34 22.72
CA ARG A 20 -8.94 -19.49 22.45
C ARG A 20 -9.03 -19.05 20.99
N HIS A 21 -7.90 -18.90 20.29
CA HIS A 21 -7.91 -18.44 18.93
C HIS A 21 -8.29 -19.60 17.98
N THR A 22 -9.41 -19.42 17.28
CA THR A 22 -9.95 -20.38 16.33
C THR A 22 -10.40 -19.70 15.04
N PHE A 23 -10.31 -20.40 13.93
CA PHE A 23 -10.77 -19.95 12.61
C PHE A 23 -12.08 -20.61 12.16
N HIS A 24 -12.81 -21.22 13.09
CA HIS A 24 -14.10 -21.90 12.81
C HIS A 24 -15.32 -20.98 12.95
N ARG A 25 -15.11 -19.70 13.19
CA ARG A 25 -16.20 -18.73 13.28
C ARG A 25 -16.85 -18.55 11.92
N ASP A 26 -18.16 -18.75 11.85
CA ASP A 26 -18.96 -18.42 10.68
C ASP A 26 -19.14 -16.90 10.60
N GLY A 27 -18.65 -16.33 9.50
CA GLY A 27 -18.64 -14.89 9.28
C GLY A 27 -17.69 -14.52 8.15
N ASN A 28 -17.92 -13.36 7.55
CA ASN A 28 -17.14 -12.85 6.44
C ASN A 28 -15.98 -12.00 6.94
N PHE A 29 -14.77 -12.36 6.56
CA PHE A 29 -13.54 -11.68 6.93
C PHE A 29 -12.86 -11.12 5.68
N ASN A 30 -12.38 -9.89 5.75
CA ASN A 30 -11.61 -9.29 4.65
C ASN A 30 -10.29 -10.05 4.47
N VAL A 31 -9.99 -10.45 3.22
CA VAL A 31 -8.83 -11.28 2.88
C VAL A 31 -7.53 -10.50 3.10
N PHE A 32 -7.48 -9.24 2.65
CA PHE A 32 -6.31 -8.37 2.84
C PHE A 32 -6.02 -8.11 4.33
N GLU A 33 -7.02 -7.65 5.08
CA GLU A 33 -6.87 -7.36 6.52
C GLU A 33 -6.47 -8.61 7.33
N THR A 34 -7.04 -9.75 6.99
CA THR A 34 -6.71 -11.03 7.63
C THR A 34 -5.26 -11.44 7.31
N THR A 35 -4.80 -11.20 6.08
CA THR A 35 -3.42 -11.48 5.68
C THR A 35 -2.44 -10.62 6.43
N ILE A 36 -2.56 -9.30 6.35
CA ILE A 36 -1.54 -8.40 6.92
C ILE A 36 -1.54 -8.39 8.45
N ARG A 37 -2.70 -8.53 9.09
CA ARG A 37 -2.83 -8.44 10.55
C ARG A 37 -2.70 -9.79 11.23
N VAL A 38 -3.43 -10.81 10.77
CA VAL A 38 -3.49 -12.10 11.47
C VAL A 38 -2.41 -13.04 10.96
N LEU A 39 -2.36 -13.31 9.65
CA LEU A 39 -1.32 -14.18 9.08
C LEU A 39 0.07 -13.57 9.29
N GLY A 40 0.26 -12.30 8.97
CA GLY A 40 1.51 -11.57 9.18
C GLY A 40 1.94 -11.52 10.66
N GLY A 41 0.98 -11.33 11.57
CA GLY A 41 1.22 -11.37 13.02
C GLY A 41 1.69 -12.74 13.51
N LEU A 42 1.05 -13.83 13.06
CA LEU A 42 1.45 -15.20 13.38
C LEU A 42 2.84 -15.54 12.82
N LEU A 43 3.11 -15.17 11.57
CA LEU A 43 4.42 -15.38 10.93
C LEU A 43 5.53 -14.58 11.63
N SER A 44 5.26 -13.35 12.03
CA SER A 44 6.20 -12.53 12.80
C SER A 44 6.48 -13.12 14.18
N ALA A 45 5.44 -13.59 14.87
CA ALA A 45 5.60 -14.27 16.15
C ALA A 45 6.44 -15.55 16.01
N TYR A 46 6.19 -16.36 14.98
CA TYR A 46 7.03 -17.52 14.67
C TYR A 46 8.47 -17.13 14.36
N HIS A 47 8.66 -16.10 13.53
CA HIS A 47 10.01 -15.65 13.16
C HIS A 47 10.85 -15.27 14.36
N LEU A 48 10.27 -14.56 15.32
CA LEU A 48 10.95 -14.08 16.53
C LEU A 48 11.11 -15.16 17.62
N SER A 49 10.10 -16.01 17.82
CA SER A 49 10.10 -17.01 18.90
C SER A 49 10.60 -18.39 18.49
N LYS A 50 10.46 -18.74 17.21
CA LYS A 50 10.63 -20.09 16.64
C LYS A 50 9.67 -21.15 17.19
N GLU A 51 8.57 -20.73 17.84
CA GLU A 51 7.57 -21.63 18.41
C GLU A 51 6.60 -22.14 17.33
N SER A 52 6.53 -23.45 17.16
CA SER A 52 5.70 -24.13 16.13
C SER A 52 4.22 -23.76 16.23
N LEU A 53 3.71 -23.46 17.41
CA LEU A 53 2.33 -23.03 17.62
C LEU A 53 1.90 -21.94 16.64
N TYR A 54 2.75 -20.92 16.44
CA TYR A 54 2.43 -19.79 15.55
C TYR A 54 2.46 -20.21 14.08
N LEU A 55 3.41 -21.08 13.71
CA LEU A 55 3.49 -21.63 12.34
C LEU A 55 2.28 -22.51 12.03
N ASP A 56 1.91 -23.41 12.97
CA ASP A 56 0.75 -24.30 12.80
C ASP A 56 -0.54 -23.49 12.60
N LYS A 57 -0.70 -22.40 13.38
CA LYS A 57 -1.83 -21.48 13.23
C LYS A 57 -1.78 -20.67 11.92
N ALA A 58 -0.61 -20.27 11.47
CA ALA A 58 -0.44 -19.60 10.18
C ALA A 58 -0.81 -20.51 9.00
N ILE A 59 -0.38 -21.78 9.04
CA ILE A 59 -0.74 -22.79 8.05
C ILE A 59 -2.26 -23.03 8.05
N GLU A 60 -2.88 -23.22 9.23
CA GLU A 60 -4.33 -23.42 9.36
C GLU A 60 -5.10 -22.25 8.74
N LEU A 61 -4.70 -21.01 9.05
CA LEU A 61 -5.33 -19.82 8.50
C LEU A 61 -5.17 -19.73 6.98
N ALA A 62 -3.94 -19.84 6.50
CA ALA A 62 -3.65 -19.72 5.06
C ALA A 62 -4.39 -20.79 4.24
N ASP A 63 -4.47 -22.02 4.72
CA ASP A 63 -5.24 -23.11 4.06
C ASP A 63 -6.74 -22.82 4.00
N ARG A 64 -7.28 -22.07 4.95
CA ARG A 64 -8.67 -21.62 4.93
C ARG A 64 -8.89 -20.44 3.99
N MET A 65 -7.84 -19.66 3.73
CA MET A 65 -7.89 -18.48 2.86
C MET A 65 -7.68 -18.83 1.37
N LEU A 66 -6.98 -19.92 1.05
CA LEU A 66 -6.69 -20.30 -0.36
C LEU A 66 -7.90 -20.29 -1.29
N PRO A 67 -9.11 -20.77 -0.89
CA PRO A 67 -10.27 -20.72 -1.76
C PRO A 67 -10.73 -19.32 -2.17
N ALA A 68 -10.28 -18.27 -1.50
CA ALA A 68 -10.54 -16.91 -1.96
C ALA A 68 -9.95 -16.62 -3.36
N PHE A 69 -8.89 -17.34 -3.76
CA PHE A 69 -8.24 -17.21 -5.06
C PHE A 69 -8.88 -18.04 -6.18
N ASP A 70 -9.95 -18.80 -5.89
CA ASP A 70 -10.62 -19.65 -6.86
C ASP A 70 -11.65 -18.82 -7.67
N THR A 71 -11.14 -17.90 -8.48
CA THR A 71 -11.88 -16.99 -9.37
C THR A 71 -11.39 -17.16 -10.81
N PRO A 72 -12.15 -16.72 -11.82
CA PRO A 72 -11.75 -16.84 -13.23
C PRO A 72 -10.42 -16.13 -13.52
N SER A 73 -10.22 -14.92 -12.98
CA SER A 73 -8.96 -14.17 -13.17
C SER A 73 -7.80 -14.69 -12.30
N GLY A 74 -8.11 -15.38 -11.21
CA GLY A 74 -7.15 -15.74 -10.16
C GLY A 74 -6.86 -14.59 -9.18
N LEU A 75 -7.49 -13.42 -9.31
CA LEU A 75 -7.51 -12.40 -8.27
C LEU A 75 -8.39 -12.88 -7.11
N PRO A 76 -8.02 -12.64 -5.85
CA PRO A 76 -8.81 -13.15 -4.74
C PRO A 76 -10.11 -12.38 -4.55
N HIS A 77 -11.15 -13.07 -4.10
CA HIS A 77 -12.31 -12.45 -3.52
C HIS A 77 -11.89 -11.51 -2.38
N PRO A 78 -12.56 -10.35 -2.19
CA PRO A 78 -12.22 -9.42 -1.13
C PRO A 78 -12.54 -9.96 0.27
N MET A 79 -13.46 -10.91 0.36
CA MET A 79 -13.90 -11.51 1.62
C MET A 79 -13.80 -13.04 1.57
N ILE A 80 -13.64 -13.66 2.73
CA ILE A 80 -13.61 -15.10 2.93
C ILE A 80 -14.40 -15.49 4.17
N ASN A 81 -15.21 -16.53 4.08
CA ASN A 81 -15.74 -17.21 5.25
C ASN A 81 -14.77 -18.31 5.65
N LEU A 82 -14.09 -18.14 6.77
CA LEU A 82 -13.05 -19.07 7.21
C LEU A 82 -13.61 -20.41 7.70
N ALA A 83 -14.86 -20.48 8.18
CA ALA A 83 -15.49 -21.71 8.61
C ALA A 83 -15.85 -22.58 7.41
N THR A 84 -16.54 -22.02 6.43
CA THR A 84 -16.97 -22.73 5.21
C THR A 84 -15.90 -22.81 4.13
N ARG A 85 -14.84 -22.00 4.24
CA ARG A 85 -13.75 -21.84 3.26
C ARG A 85 -14.26 -21.38 1.90
N THR A 86 -15.16 -20.40 1.90
CA THR A 86 -15.80 -19.88 0.68
C THR A 86 -15.42 -18.44 0.47
N GLY A 87 -14.87 -18.11 -0.71
CA GLY A 87 -14.64 -16.74 -1.15
C GLY A 87 -15.96 -16.01 -1.37
N ILE A 88 -16.03 -14.75 -0.99
CA ILE A 88 -17.27 -13.96 -1.01
C ILE A 88 -16.98 -12.61 -1.66
N GLN A 89 -17.83 -12.21 -2.59
CA GLN A 89 -17.79 -10.90 -3.24
C GLN A 89 -18.21 -9.80 -2.27
N ASN A 90 -17.76 -8.58 -2.53
CA ASN A 90 -18.25 -7.42 -1.78
C ASN A 90 -19.68 -7.07 -2.23
N SER A 91 -20.58 -6.80 -1.29
CA SER A 91 -21.96 -6.40 -1.60
C SER A 91 -22.05 -5.09 -2.39
N ASP A 92 -21.14 -4.16 -2.14
CA ASP A 92 -21.17 -2.82 -2.73
C ASP A 92 -20.47 -2.75 -4.09
N PHE A 93 -19.52 -3.68 -4.36
CA PHE A 93 -18.70 -3.74 -5.56
C PHE A 93 -18.50 -5.20 -5.98
N ALA A 94 -19.59 -5.91 -6.29
CA ALA A 94 -19.58 -7.36 -6.51
C ALA A 94 -18.58 -7.83 -7.59
N GLU A 95 -18.39 -7.02 -8.63
CA GLU A 95 -17.54 -7.36 -9.79
C GLU A 95 -16.10 -6.85 -9.66
N PHE A 96 -15.82 -6.01 -8.66
CA PHE A 96 -14.53 -5.33 -8.53
C PHE A 96 -13.81 -5.64 -7.23
N VAL A 97 -12.49 -5.62 -7.31
CA VAL A 97 -11.60 -5.76 -6.16
C VAL A 97 -10.65 -4.58 -6.08
N SER A 98 -10.27 -4.21 -4.86
CA SER A 98 -9.30 -3.15 -4.63
C SER A 98 -7.90 -3.59 -5.07
N THR A 99 -7.23 -2.77 -5.88
CA THR A 99 -5.87 -3.03 -6.36
C THR A 99 -4.89 -3.22 -5.20
N ALA A 100 -4.92 -2.34 -4.20
CA ALA A 100 -4.07 -2.47 -3.02
C ALA A 100 -4.37 -3.78 -2.25
N GLU A 101 -5.64 -4.15 -2.08
CA GLU A 101 -5.99 -5.36 -1.32
C GLU A 101 -5.50 -6.65 -2.00
N VAL A 102 -5.61 -6.77 -3.33
CA VAL A 102 -5.13 -7.97 -4.03
C VAL A 102 -3.61 -8.00 -4.19
N ALA A 103 -2.98 -6.84 -4.26
CA ALA A 103 -1.53 -6.69 -4.44
C ALA A 103 -0.73 -6.69 -3.12
N THR A 104 -1.38 -6.90 -1.97
CA THR A 104 -0.75 -6.81 -0.65
C THR A 104 -0.96 -8.10 0.16
N LEU A 105 -0.71 -9.23 -0.46
CA LEU A 105 -0.79 -10.57 0.12
C LEU A 105 0.53 -11.33 -0.04
N GLN A 106 1.40 -10.83 -0.89
CA GLN A 106 2.53 -11.57 -1.46
C GLN A 106 3.62 -11.86 -0.44
N LEU A 107 3.94 -10.90 0.42
CA LEU A 107 5.03 -11.05 1.39
C LEU A 107 4.73 -12.16 2.39
N GLU A 108 3.51 -12.20 2.90
CA GLU A 108 3.07 -13.17 3.91
C GLU A 108 2.98 -14.58 3.31
N PHE A 109 2.27 -14.74 2.20
CA PHE A 109 2.10 -16.02 1.55
C PHE A 109 3.41 -16.60 1.00
N ARG A 110 4.29 -15.74 0.47
CA ARG A 110 5.61 -16.15 0.00
C ARG A 110 6.50 -16.60 1.15
N TYR A 111 6.53 -15.84 2.25
CA TYR A 111 7.28 -16.22 3.44
C TYR A 111 6.79 -17.55 4.02
N LEU A 112 5.46 -17.73 4.08
CA LEU A 112 4.88 -19.01 4.52
C LEU A 112 5.32 -20.18 3.61
N SER A 113 5.32 -19.99 2.28
CA SER A 113 5.85 -21.00 1.35
C SER A 113 7.30 -21.35 1.65
N GLN A 114 8.14 -20.35 1.88
CA GLN A 114 9.55 -20.55 2.14
C GLN A 114 9.81 -21.35 3.41
N ILE A 115 9.14 -21.01 4.51
CA ILE A 115 9.39 -21.67 5.80
C ILE A 115 8.75 -23.06 5.92
N THR A 116 7.72 -23.34 5.12
CA THR A 116 7.04 -24.66 5.08
C THR A 116 7.56 -25.58 3.99
N GLY A 117 8.30 -25.05 3.01
CA GLY A 117 8.68 -25.79 1.80
C GLY A 117 7.49 -26.10 0.87
N ASN A 118 6.32 -25.50 1.09
CA ASN A 118 5.11 -25.75 0.31
C ASN A 118 4.78 -24.56 -0.59
N ASP A 119 4.97 -24.75 -1.89
CA ASP A 119 4.83 -23.68 -2.89
C ASP A 119 3.37 -23.29 -3.24
N LYS A 120 2.37 -24.05 -2.76
CA LYS A 120 0.95 -23.76 -3.02
C LYS A 120 0.55 -22.33 -2.63
N TYR A 121 1.11 -21.81 -1.54
CA TYR A 121 0.82 -20.45 -1.04
C TYR A 121 1.40 -19.39 -1.98
N TRP A 122 2.69 -19.54 -2.32
CA TRP A 122 3.36 -18.60 -3.22
C TRP A 122 2.73 -18.60 -4.63
N ARG A 123 2.40 -19.76 -5.19
CA ARG A 123 1.82 -19.86 -6.53
C ARG A 123 0.54 -19.04 -6.69
N ARG A 124 -0.29 -18.94 -5.65
CA ARG A 124 -1.54 -18.15 -5.70
C ARG A 124 -1.24 -16.65 -5.82
N VAL A 125 -0.39 -16.13 -4.97
CA VAL A 125 -0.07 -14.70 -4.95
C VAL A 125 0.84 -14.27 -6.10
N GLU A 126 1.69 -15.16 -6.59
CA GLU A 126 2.47 -14.94 -7.81
C GLU A 126 1.56 -14.85 -9.05
N ASN A 127 0.51 -15.68 -9.12
CA ASN A 127 -0.49 -15.55 -10.18
C ASN A 127 -1.20 -14.20 -10.14
N VAL A 128 -1.53 -13.67 -8.97
CA VAL A 128 -2.09 -12.31 -8.81
C VAL A 128 -1.14 -11.27 -9.42
N MET A 129 0.15 -11.32 -9.10
CA MET A 129 1.13 -10.38 -9.65
C MET A 129 1.28 -10.51 -11.17
N ARG A 130 1.17 -11.73 -11.70
CA ARG A 130 1.18 -11.96 -13.16
C ARG A 130 -0.04 -11.33 -13.83
N VAL A 131 -1.23 -11.42 -13.22
CA VAL A 131 -2.46 -10.77 -13.72
C VAL A 131 -2.30 -9.26 -13.69
N ILE A 132 -1.85 -8.68 -12.57
CA ILE A 132 -1.62 -7.23 -12.42
C ILE A 132 -0.60 -6.74 -13.47
N LYS A 133 0.49 -7.47 -13.66
CA LYS A 133 1.51 -7.11 -14.66
C LYS A 133 0.96 -7.12 -16.09
N ALA A 134 0.11 -8.10 -16.41
CA ALA A 134 -0.51 -8.20 -17.73
C ALA A 134 -1.54 -7.07 -17.97
N ALA A 135 -2.26 -6.67 -16.93
CA ALA A 135 -3.30 -5.66 -16.98
C ALA A 135 -2.78 -4.21 -16.92
N ARG A 136 -1.49 -4.00 -16.61
CA ARG A 136 -0.92 -2.68 -16.32
C ARG A 136 -1.34 -1.61 -17.31
N LEU A 137 -1.68 -0.45 -16.76
CA LEU A 137 -1.94 0.77 -17.53
C LEU A 137 -0.62 1.33 -18.11
N PRO A 138 -0.70 2.15 -19.17
CA PRO A 138 0.46 2.88 -19.65
C PRO A 138 1.19 3.58 -18.50
N HIS A 139 2.52 3.51 -18.51
CA HIS A 139 3.39 4.15 -17.52
C HIS A 139 3.41 3.54 -16.11
N GLY A 140 2.83 2.36 -15.88
CA GLY A 140 2.94 1.66 -14.59
C GLY A 140 2.08 2.22 -13.45
N LEU A 141 1.20 3.18 -13.72
CA LEU A 141 0.16 3.60 -12.76
C LEU A 141 -0.95 2.56 -12.69
N ALA A 142 -1.68 2.53 -11.58
CA ALA A 142 -2.76 1.60 -11.33
C ALA A 142 -4.04 2.33 -10.93
N SER A 143 -5.14 2.00 -11.58
CA SER A 143 -6.47 2.33 -11.07
C SER A 143 -6.73 1.60 -9.76
N ILE A 144 -7.55 2.19 -8.90
CA ILE A 144 -7.84 1.62 -7.56
C ILE A 144 -8.70 0.36 -7.58
N PHE A 145 -9.27 0.00 -8.74
CA PHE A 145 -10.10 -1.19 -8.90
C PHE A 145 -9.68 -2.05 -10.09
N MET A 146 -9.84 -3.36 -9.93
CA MET A 146 -9.67 -4.37 -10.96
C MET A 146 -10.95 -5.23 -11.08
N SER A 147 -11.24 -5.74 -12.27
CA SER A 147 -12.29 -6.72 -12.50
C SER A 147 -11.90 -8.07 -11.89
N LEU A 148 -12.77 -8.61 -11.04
CA LEU A 148 -12.59 -9.93 -10.44
C LEU A 148 -12.71 -11.06 -11.48
N GLU A 149 -13.54 -10.86 -12.51
CA GLU A 149 -13.78 -11.84 -13.57
C GLU A 149 -12.65 -11.85 -14.59
N GLU A 150 -12.29 -10.68 -15.12
CA GLU A 150 -11.40 -10.56 -16.28
C GLU A 150 -9.95 -10.24 -15.91
N GLY A 151 -9.70 -9.73 -14.70
CA GLY A 151 -8.36 -9.40 -14.22
C GLY A 151 -7.74 -8.16 -14.86
N HIS A 152 -8.54 -7.27 -15.44
CA HIS A 152 -8.06 -5.99 -15.96
C HIS A 152 -8.41 -4.81 -15.04
N TYR A 153 -7.75 -3.66 -15.20
CA TYR A 153 -8.11 -2.45 -14.48
C TYR A 153 -9.45 -1.90 -14.95
N VAL A 154 -10.27 -1.50 -14.00
CA VAL A 154 -11.51 -0.76 -14.24
C VAL A 154 -11.19 0.74 -14.20
N THR A 155 -11.79 1.52 -15.12
CA THR A 155 -11.66 2.98 -15.13
C THR A 155 -12.14 3.53 -13.79
N SER A 156 -11.19 3.96 -12.97
CA SER A 156 -11.41 4.48 -11.62
C SER A 156 -10.25 5.39 -11.23
N ALA A 157 -10.36 6.09 -10.11
CA ALA A 157 -9.30 6.99 -9.67
C ALA A 157 -7.91 6.31 -9.65
N ILE A 158 -6.87 7.07 -9.97
CA ILE A 158 -5.48 6.69 -9.78
C ILE A 158 -4.95 7.56 -8.62
N ARG A 159 -4.56 6.92 -7.54
CA ARG A 159 -4.05 7.59 -6.34
C ARG A 159 -3.13 6.68 -5.54
N LEU A 160 -2.32 7.31 -4.69
CA LEU A 160 -1.37 6.64 -3.80
C LEU A 160 -1.90 6.50 -2.36
N GLY A 161 -3.14 6.94 -2.12
CA GLY A 161 -3.88 6.73 -0.89
C GLY A 161 -4.73 5.46 -0.95
N SER A 162 -5.84 5.48 -0.23
CA SER A 162 -6.76 4.34 -0.07
C SER A 162 -7.03 3.58 -1.37
N ARG A 163 -6.89 2.27 -1.33
CA ARG A 163 -7.09 1.27 -2.41
C ARG A 163 -6.00 1.24 -3.49
N GLY A 164 -5.01 2.16 -3.47
CA GLY A 164 -3.89 2.16 -4.42
C GLY A 164 -2.52 2.04 -3.77
N ASP A 165 -2.38 2.47 -2.52
CA ASP A 165 -1.16 2.66 -1.73
C ASP A 165 -0.20 1.46 -1.72
N SER A 166 -0.56 0.39 -1.07
CA SER A 166 0.31 -0.75 -0.80
C SER A 166 0.66 -1.60 -2.03
N TYR A 167 -0.04 -1.43 -3.16
CA TYR A 167 0.43 -1.98 -4.43
C TYR A 167 1.85 -1.49 -4.74
N TYR A 168 2.05 -0.17 -4.68
CA TYR A 168 3.35 0.44 -4.97
C TYR A 168 4.40 0.07 -3.92
N GLU A 169 4.00 -0.02 -2.67
CA GLU A 169 4.86 -0.41 -1.56
C GLU A 169 5.38 -1.84 -1.72
N TYR A 170 4.50 -2.79 -2.05
CA TYR A 170 4.85 -4.20 -2.15
C TYR A 170 5.70 -4.53 -3.38
N LEU A 171 5.71 -3.73 -4.44
CA LEU A 171 6.64 -3.92 -5.56
C LEU A 171 8.09 -3.93 -5.09
N LEU A 172 8.51 -2.91 -4.34
CA LEU A 172 9.86 -2.83 -3.79
C LEU A 172 10.12 -3.92 -2.76
N LYS A 173 9.17 -4.15 -1.86
CA LYS A 173 9.33 -5.12 -0.77
C LYS A 173 9.47 -6.55 -1.27
N GLN A 174 8.74 -6.95 -2.31
CA GLN A 174 8.91 -8.26 -2.95
C GLN A 174 10.30 -8.41 -3.57
N TYR A 175 10.80 -7.39 -4.25
CA TYR A 175 12.17 -7.37 -4.77
C TYR A 175 13.21 -7.58 -3.66
N LEU A 176 13.05 -6.89 -2.54
CA LEU A 176 13.94 -7.03 -1.39
C LEU A 176 13.80 -8.38 -0.69
N GLN A 177 12.57 -8.88 -0.51
CA GLN A 177 12.31 -10.18 0.11
C GLN A 177 12.98 -11.33 -0.64
N THR A 178 13.09 -11.22 -1.96
CA THR A 178 13.76 -12.20 -2.82
C THR A 178 15.26 -11.97 -2.95
N ASN A 179 15.84 -11.19 -2.04
CA ASN A 179 17.25 -10.82 -2.08
C ASN A 179 17.65 -10.21 -3.43
N ARG A 180 16.76 -9.44 -4.05
CA ARG A 180 16.95 -8.73 -5.33
C ARG A 180 17.17 -9.67 -6.53
N THR A 181 16.70 -10.90 -6.48
CA THR A 181 16.88 -11.88 -7.57
C THR A 181 15.77 -11.81 -8.62
N GLU A 182 14.62 -11.24 -8.31
CA GLU A 182 13.47 -11.15 -9.20
C GLU A 182 13.34 -9.77 -9.81
N ALA A 183 14.00 -9.55 -10.95
CA ALA A 183 14.04 -8.26 -11.65
C ALA A 183 12.65 -7.73 -12.01
N VAL A 184 11.66 -8.60 -12.20
CA VAL A 184 10.29 -8.22 -12.56
C VAL A 184 9.69 -7.21 -11.58
N TYR A 185 9.97 -7.34 -10.28
CA TYR A 185 9.46 -6.41 -9.27
C TYR A 185 10.23 -5.09 -9.25
N SER A 186 11.55 -5.15 -9.50
CA SER A 186 12.34 -3.94 -9.69
C SER A 186 11.87 -3.12 -10.90
N ASP A 187 11.62 -3.79 -12.03
CA ASP A 187 11.15 -3.14 -13.27
C ASP A 187 9.77 -2.50 -13.06
N MET A 188 8.82 -3.24 -12.45
CA MET A 188 7.50 -2.71 -12.14
C MET A 188 7.56 -1.53 -11.16
N TYR A 189 8.46 -1.59 -10.17
CA TYR A 189 8.68 -0.50 -9.23
C TYR A 189 9.26 0.74 -9.93
N GLU A 190 10.27 0.59 -10.77
CA GLU A 190 10.91 1.70 -11.48
C GLU A 190 9.94 2.37 -12.46
N ASP A 191 9.16 1.59 -13.22
CA ASP A 191 8.10 2.08 -14.09
C ASP A 191 7.07 2.89 -13.29
N ALA A 192 6.59 2.35 -12.15
CA ALA A 192 5.62 3.00 -11.30
C ALA A 192 6.15 4.30 -10.69
N MET A 193 7.37 4.28 -10.14
CA MET A 193 7.98 5.49 -9.56
C MET A 193 8.20 6.57 -10.61
N SER A 194 8.63 6.21 -11.81
CA SER A 194 8.80 7.15 -12.91
C SER A 194 7.48 7.80 -13.32
N ALA A 195 6.40 7.03 -13.38
CA ALA A 195 5.07 7.54 -13.68
C ALA A 195 4.50 8.43 -12.55
N ILE A 196 4.71 8.03 -11.29
CA ILE A 196 4.34 8.84 -10.12
C ILE A 196 5.02 10.21 -10.18
N HIS A 197 6.32 10.24 -10.46
CA HIS A 197 7.05 11.51 -10.61
C HIS A 197 6.53 12.36 -11.75
N SER A 198 6.18 11.74 -12.87
CA SER A 198 5.73 12.47 -14.08
C SER A 198 4.31 12.99 -13.97
N HIS A 199 3.42 12.32 -13.22
CA HIS A 199 1.99 12.59 -13.27
C HIS A 199 1.37 12.98 -11.93
N LEU A 200 1.91 12.52 -10.81
CA LEU A 200 1.26 12.70 -9.50
C LEU A 200 2.03 13.62 -8.55
N ILE A 201 3.36 13.71 -8.65
CA ILE A 201 4.14 14.62 -7.82
C ILE A 201 3.88 16.07 -8.25
N GLN A 202 3.47 16.88 -7.31
CA GLN A 202 3.14 18.29 -7.50
C GLN A 202 3.79 19.16 -6.43
N GLN A 203 3.74 20.48 -6.62
CA GLN A 203 4.20 21.47 -5.61
C GLN A 203 3.07 22.43 -5.28
N SER A 204 2.93 22.76 -4.01
CA SER A 204 1.99 23.78 -3.54
C SER A 204 2.37 25.17 -4.06
N THR A 205 1.41 26.10 -4.03
CA THR A 205 1.57 27.42 -4.64
C THR A 205 2.59 28.30 -3.88
N ASN A 206 2.52 28.34 -2.55
CA ASN A 206 3.30 29.29 -1.74
C ASN A 206 4.70 28.76 -1.39
N SER A 207 4.79 27.78 -0.50
CA SER A 207 6.07 27.28 0.04
C SER A 207 6.69 26.20 -0.82
N LYS A 208 6.08 25.85 -1.97
CA LYS A 208 6.56 24.78 -2.87
C LYS A 208 6.70 23.43 -2.18
N MET A 209 5.78 23.12 -1.29
CA MET A 209 5.72 21.84 -0.62
C MET A 209 5.44 20.73 -1.63
N THR A 210 6.25 19.70 -1.64
CA THR A 210 6.05 18.54 -2.53
C THR A 210 4.95 17.65 -1.99
N TYR A 211 3.93 17.36 -2.80
CA TYR A 211 2.83 16.47 -2.46
C TYR A 211 2.45 15.56 -3.64
N THR A 212 1.61 14.56 -3.39
CA THR A 212 1.03 13.76 -4.46
C THR A 212 -0.41 14.18 -4.73
N ALA A 213 -0.75 14.32 -6.01
CA ALA A 213 -2.12 14.53 -6.44
C ALA A 213 -2.80 13.19 -6.80
N GLU A 214 -4.10 13.24 -7.03
CA GLU A 214 -4.89 12.14 -7.56
C GLU A 214 -5.33 12.45 -9.00
N LEU A 215 -5.44 11.42 -9.84
CA LEU A 215 -6.08 11.49 -11.16
C LEU A 215 -7.50 10.90 -11.06
N ILE A 216 -8.48 11.72 -11.37
CA ILE A 216 -9.90 11.33 -11.36
C ILE A 216 -10.35 11.20 -12.81
N PRO A 217 -10.90 10.06 -13.22
CA PRO A 217 -11.43 9.90 -14.57
C PRO A 217 -12.69 10.74 -14.75
N GLU A 218 -12.78 11.41 -15.89
CA GLU A 218 -13.95 12.18 -16.33
C GLU A 218 -14.33 11.70 -17.73
N GLU A 219 -15.52 11.14 -17.85
CA GLU A 219 -16.05 10.67 -19.12
C GLU A 219 -16.89 11.78 -19.76
N ASN A 220 -16.62 12.08 -21.02
CA ASN A 220 -17.42 13.02 -21.79
C ASN A 220 -18.66 12.35 -22.40
N ALA A 221 -19.52 13.17 -23.03
CA ALA A 221 -20.77 12.67 -23.65
C ALA A 221 -20.55 11.66 -24.81
N PHE A 222 -19.32 11.50 -25.28
CA PHE A 222 -18.93 10.56 -26.34
C PHE A 222 -18.27 9.29 -25.81
N GLY A 223 -18.15 9.12 -24.47
CA GLY A 223 -17.52 7.97 -23.86
C GLY A 223 -15.98 8.06 -23.80
N GLU A 224 -15.39 9.22 -24.14
CA GLU A 224 -13.94 9.41 -24.04
C GLU A 224 -13.56 9.76 -22.59
N VAL A 225 -12.55 9.06 -22.06
CA VAL A 225 -12.05 9.26 -20.70
C VAL A 225 -10.88 10.24 -20.72
N SER A 226 -11.02 11.31 -19.97
CA SER A 226 -9.93 12.23 -19.60
C SER A 226 -9.61 12.12 -18.12
N TRP A 227 -8.45 12.66 -17.70
CA TRP A 227 -7.99 12.55 -16.32
C TRP A 227 -7.82 13.94 -15.71
N ARG A 228 -8.61 14.24 -14.69
CA ARG A 228 -8.48 15.50 -13.96
C ARG A 228 -7.54 15.33 -12.77
N LEU A 229 -6.47 16.14 -12.74
CA LEU A 229 -5.57 16.23 -11.59
C LEU A 229 -6.30 16.91 -10.42
N THR A 230 -6.32 16.24 -9.27
CA THR A 230 -6.95 16.74 -8.03
C THR A 230 -5.88 16.91 -6.96
N PRO A 231 -5.70 18.11 -6.39
CA PRO A 231 -4.66 18.39 -5.40
C PRO A 231 -5.08 17.91 -4.01
N LYS A 232 -5.36 16.63 -3.89
CA LYS A 232 -5.81 15.95 -2.67
C LYS A 232 -4.83 14.87 -2.30
N GLN A 233 -4.44 14.81 -1.03
CA GLN A 233 -3.56 13.80 -0.49
C GLN A 233 -4.17 13.18 0.77
N ASP A 234 -4.28 11.86 0.80
CA ASP A 234 -4.59 11.10 2.00
C ASP A 234 -3.33 11.00 2.88
N HIS A 235 -3.47 10.97 4.20
CA HIS A 235 -2.33 10.79 5.11
C HIS A 235 -1.59 9.46 4.88
N LEU A 236 -2.29 8.44 4.42
CA LEU A 236 -1.72 7.14 4.00
C LEU A 236 -0.55 7.30 3.01
N VAL A 237 -0.58 8.30 2.14
CA VAL A 237 0.46 8.57 1.13
C VAL A 237 1.85 8.80 1.76
N CYS A 238 1.92 9.14 3.03
CA CYS A 238 3.18 9.40 3.73
C CYS A 238 4.14 8.18 3.74
N PHE A 239 3.61 6.96 3.55
CA PHE A 239 4.45 5.77 3.35
C PHE A 239 5.41 5.91 2.16
N LEU A 240 4.99 6.64 1.11
CA LEU A 240 5.76 6.79 -0.12
C LEU A 240 7.10 7.47 0.12
N GLY A 241 7.16 8.42 1.06
CA GLY A 241 8.42 9.07 1.45
C GLY A 241 9.46 8.03 1.88
N GLY A 242 9.08 7.14 2.80
CA GLY A 242 9.94 6.04 3.26
C GLY A 242 10.23 5.00 2.17
N SER A 243 9.25 4.68 1.34
CA SER A 243 9.41 3.75 0.22
C SER A 243 10.40 4.27 -0.83
N LEU A 244 10.32 5.55 -1.21
CA LEU A 244 11.26 6.20 -2.13
C LEU A 244 12.69 6.23 -1.55
N MET A 245 12.84 6.55 -0.27
CA MET A 245 14.15 6.55 0.40
C MET A 245 14.74 5.14 0.48
N LEU A 246 13.93 4.13 0.78
CA LEU A 246 14.35 2.72 0.76
C LEU A 246 14.72 2.28 -0.66
N GLY A 247 13.91 2.63 -1.66
CA GLY A 247 14.21 2.36 -3.06
C GLY A 247 15.52 2.99 -3.52
N ALA A 248 15.76 4.26 -3.17
CA ALA A 248 16.99 4.98 -3.48
C ALA A 248 18.23 4.27 -2.94
N THR A 249 18.17 3.76 -1.71
CA THR A 249 19.31 3.10 -1.03
C THR A 249 19.40 1.60 -1.31
N THR A 250 18.52 1.05 -2.11
CA THR A 250 18.50 -0.37 -2.50
C THR A 250 18.53 -0.55 -4.02
N ALA A 251 17.39 -0.44 -4.72
CA ALA A 251 17.29 -0.58 -6.17
C ALA A 251 18.03 0.56 -6.91
N GLY A 252 17.97 1.79 -6.39
CA GLY A 252 18.64 2.96 -6.93
C GLY A 252 20.09 3.17 -6.50
N ALA A 253 20.66 2.25 -5.73
CA ALA A 253 22.04 2.36 -5.24
C ALA A 253 23.06 1.85 -6.25
N ARG A 254 24.22 2.53 -6.32
CA ARG A 254 25.40 2.11 -7.11
C ARG A 254 26.37 1.26 -6.31
N VAL A 255 26.31 1.35 -5.00
CA VAL A 255 27.20 0.66 -4.06
C VAL A 255 26.40 0.09 -2.89
N HIS A 256 26.93 -0.93 -2.25
CA HIS A 256 26.36 -1.53 -1.04
C HIS A 256 27.47 -1.84 -0.02
N PRO A 257 27.32 -1.47 1.25
CA PRO A 257 26.20 -0.70 1.83
C PRO A 257 26.23 0.78 1.41
N VAL A 258 25.08 1.43 1.46
CA VAL A 258 24.92 2.88 1.26
C VAL A 258 24.99 3.57 2.63
N SER A 259 25.59 4.76 2.70
CA SER A 259 25.59 5.57 3.92
C SER A 259 24.17 6.11 4.23
N ILE A 260 23.91 6.46 5.50
CA ILE A 260 22.65 7.08 5.93
C ILE A 260 22.97 8.41 6.63
N PRO A 261 22.64 9.55 6.04
CA PRO A 261 22.06 9.75 4.71
C PRO A 261 23.02 9.37 3.58
N PRO A 262 22.52 8.97 2.40
CA PRO A 262 23.36 8.59 1.27
C PRO A 262 24.12 9.78 0.69
N ARG A 263 25.34 9.54 0.23
CA ARG A 263 26.08 10.50 -0.58
C ARG A 263 25.60 10.43 -2.02
N GLU A 264 25.62 11.54 -2.71
CA GLU A 264 25.17 11.60 -4.12
C GLU A 264 25.90 10.63 -5.04
N SER A 265 27.19 10.35 -4.79
CA SER A 265 28.00 9.40 -5.58
C SER A 265 27.55 7.96 -5.42
N GLU A 266 26.87 7.64 -4.31
CA GLU A 266 26.38 6.29 -3.99
C GLU A 266 25.08 5.94 -4.69
N LEU A 267 24.39 6.93 -5.24
CA LEU A 267 23.07 6.78 -5.85
C LEU A 267 23.11 6.95 -7.38
N SER A 268 22.25 6.19 -8.07
CA SER A 268 21.93 6.40 -9.49
C SER A 268 21.18 7.73 -9.70
N ALA A 269 20.90 8.10 -10.93
CA ALA A 269 20.09 9.29 -11.22
C ALA A 269 18.67 9.15 -10.64
N THR A 270 18.05 7.99 -10.81
CA THR A 270 16.74 7.67 -10.24
C THR A 270 16.80 7.62 -8.72
N GLY A 271 17.82 7.02 -8.13
CA GLY A 271 18.03 6.99 -6.68
C GLY A 271 18.17 8.39 -6.07
N LYS A 272 18.87 9.32 -6.71
CA LYS A 272 18.97 10.72 -6.27
C LYS A 272 17.62 11.43 -6.30
N ARG A 273 16.88 11.27 -7.41
CA ARG A 273 15.53 11.80 -7.57
C ARG A 273 14.62 11.30 -6.44
N ASP A 274 14.59 9.98 -6.24
CA ASP A 274 13.69 9.33 -5.29
C ASP A 274 14.05 9.69 -3.85
N TRP A 275 15.33 9.74 -3.51
CA TRP A 275 15.76 10.20 -2.18
C TRP A 275 15.31 11.63 -1.90
N LYS A 276 15.55 12.54 -2.85
CA LYS A 276 15.14 13.94 -2.71
C LYS A 276 13.64 14.06 -2.53
N THR A 277 12.86 13.44 -3.38
CA THR A 277 11.39 13.48 -3.32
C THR A 277 10.86 12.83 -2.05
N GLY A 278 11.46 11.73 -1.61
CA GLY A 278 11.08 11.08 -0.35
C GLY A 278 11.26 11.98 0.86
N VAL A 279 12.39 12.69 0.94
CA VAL A 279 12.65 13.68 2.01
C VAL A 279 11.65 14.84 1.96
N GLU A 280 11.34 15.37 0.76
CA GLU A 280 10.39 16.46 0.59
C GLU A 280 8.96 16.05 0.96
N LEU A 281 8.51 14.87 0.55
CA LEU A 281 7.21 14.32 0.94
C LEU A 281 7.10 14.13 2.45
N LEU A 282 8.14 13.62 3.12
CA LEU A 282 8.14 13.50 4.57
C LEU A 282 8.02 14.86 5.26
N LYS A 283 8.69 15.91 4.76
CA LYS A 283 8.53 17.27 5.28
C LYS A 283 7.09 17.73 5.15
N THR A 284 6.45 17.55 4.01
CA THR A 284 5.04 17.88 3.80
C THR A 284 4.13 17.10 4.75
N CYS A 285 4.36 15.79 4.90
CA CYS A 285 3.62 14.96 5.85
C CYS A 285 3.77 15.45 7.30
N MET A 286 4.98 15.85 7.70
CA MET A 286 5.19 16.40 9.04
C MET A 286 4.51 17.78 9.23
N ASP A 287 4.50 18.61 8.19
CA ASP A 287 3.82 19.91 8.21
C ASP A 287 2.30 19.77 8.43
N THR A 288 1.68 18.71 7.90
CA THR A 288 0.24 18.44 8.12
C THR A 288 -0.09 18.11 9.58
N HIS A 289 0.89 17.89 10.45
CA HIS A 289 0.73 17.76 11.90
C HIS A 289 0.76 19.13 12.62
N ASP A 290 1.03 20.22 11.93
CA ASP A 290 0.94 21.59 12.50
C ASP A 290 -0.53 22.00 12.65
N THR A 291 -1.17 21.39 13.62
CA THR A 291 -2.56 21.56 14.01
C THR A 291 -2.66 21.79 15.52
N ALA A 292 -3.78 22.32 15.99
CA ALA A 292 -3.98 22.57 17.42
C ALA A 292 -3.82 21.32 18.31
N THR A 293 -4.02 20.11 17.76
CA THR A 293 -3.90 18.84 18.48
C THR A 293 -2.58 18.12 18.22
N GLY A 294 -1.78 18.56 17.24
CA GLY A 294 -0.60 17.85 16.77
C GLY A 294 -0.93 16.60 15.94
N LEU A 295 -2.20 16.35 15.61
CA LEU A 295 -2.64 15.23 14.78
C LEU A 295 -2.85 15.70 13.35
N SER A 296 -2.30 14.95 12.38
CA SER A 296 -2.55 15.21 10.96
C SER A 296 -4.00 14.86 10.60
N PRO A 297 -4.65 15.65 9.73
CA PRO A 297 -5.91 15.25 9.12
C PRO A 297 -5.76 13.99 8.26
N GLU A 298 -6.82 13.19 8.16
CA GLU A 298 -6.86 12.04 7.24
C GLU A 298 -6.71 12.46 5.78
N ILE A 299 -7.29 13.60 5.40
CA ILE A 299 -7.27 14.14 4.04
C ILE A 299 -6.93 15.63 4.08
N VAL A 300 -5.95 16.02 3.29
CA VAL A 300 -5.62 17.43 3.03
C VAL A 300 -5.79 17.77 1.56
N HIS A 301 -6.15 19.01 1.27
CA HIS A 301 -6.18 19.58 -0.06
C HIS A 301 -5.12 20.67 -0.18
N PHE A 302 -4.32 20.63 -1.25
CA PHE A 302 -3.30 21.65 -1.49
C PHE A 302 -3.85 22.81 -2.30
N ARG A 303 -3.33 24.00 -2.03
CA ARG A 303 -3.67 25.21 -2.79
C ARG A 303 -3.07 25.14 -4.19
N ILE A 304 -3.89 25.51 -5.16
CA ILE A 304 -3.51 25.67 -6.57
C ILE A 304 -3.93 27.07 -7.05
N PRO A 305 -3.29 27.63 -8.09
CA PRO A 305 -3.59 28.97 -8.56
C PRO A 305 -5.05 29.22 -8.95
N SER A 306 -5.77 28.17 -9.31
CA SER A 306 -7.19 28.24 -9.76
C SER A 306 -8.22 28.10 -8.65
N ASP A 307 -7.84 28.03 -7.36
CA ASP A 307 -8.81 27.85 -6.27
C ASP A 307 -9.50 29.14 -5.80
N GLY A 308 -9.16 30.26 -6.43
CA GLY A 308 -9.85 31.54 -6.23
C GLY A 308 -9.58 32.24 -4.90
N MET A 309 -8.57 31.78 -4.12
CA MET A 309 -8.24 32.31 -2.81
C MET A 309 -7.17 33.44 -2.84
N ASP A 310 -6.86 33.94 -4.01
CA ASP A 310 -5.78 34.93 -4.23
C ASP A 310 -6.06 36.34 -3.66
N GLY A 311 -7.12 36.55 -2.87
CA GLY A 311 -7.58 37.88 -2.44
C GLY A 311 -7.59 38.18 -0.95
N ASN A 312 -7.21 37.24 -0.07
CA ASN A 312 -7.18 37.49 1.36
C ASN A 312 -5.77 37.84 1.85
N ASN A 313 -5.66 38.99 2.58
CA ASN A 313 -4.42 39.56 3.14
C ASN A 313 -3.67 38.70 4.19
N GLN A 314 -4.05 37.47 4.43
CA GLN A 314 -3.25 36.48 5.14
C GLN A 314 -2.68 35.50 4.11
N ALA A 315 -1.37 35.30 4.12
CA ALA A 315 -0.74 34.29 3.30
C ALA A 315 -1.48 32.96 3.55
N PRO A 316 -2.21 32.42 2.56
CA PRO A 316 -2.99 31.23 2.78
C PRO A 316 -2.02 30.07 3.09
N SER A 317 -2.39 29.22 4.04
CA SER A 317 -1.66 27.96 4.26
C SER A 317 -1.58 27.17 2.96
N ASP A 318 -0.50 26.44 2.74
CA ASP A 318 -0.33 25.64 1.52
C ASP A 318 -1.38 24.54 1.37
N TRP A 319 -1.98 24.13 2.48
CA TRP A 319 -3.03 23.10 2.50
C TRP A 319 -4.21 23.48 3.41
N TYR A 320 -5.32 22.80 3.26
CA TYR A 320 -6.54 22.99 4.05
C TYR A 320 -7.35 21.69 4.15
N ILE A 321 -8.25 21.63 5.15
CA ILE A 321 -9.20 20.55 5.34
C ILE A 321 -10.52 20.93 4.68
N LYS A 322 -10.97 20.18 3.66
CA LYS A 322 -12.23 20.45 2.97
C LYS A 322 -13.42 20.20 3.90
N GLY A 323 -14.30 21.20 4.01
CA GLY A 323 -15.52 21.12 4.82
C GLY A 323 -15.31 21.30 6.32
N ALA A 324 -14.09 21.54 6.79
CA ALA A 324 -13.87 22.02 8.14
C ALA A 324 -14.48 23.43 8.30
N ARG A 325 -15.56 23.53 9.08
CA ARG A 325 -16.03 24.86 9.51
C ARG A 325 -14.98 25.43 10.46
N SER A 326 -14.54 26.64 10.21
CA SER A 326 -13.75 27.38 11.20
C SER A 326 -14.59 27.49 12.47
N VAL A 327 -14.26 26.69 13.48
CA VAL A 327 -14.76 26.93 14.83
C VAL A 327 -13.90 28.09 15.31
N SER A 328 -14.44 29.31 15.25
CA SER A 328 -13.90 30.43 16.01
C SER A 328 -13.98 30.03 17.47
N VAL A 329 -12.86 29.72 18.06
CA VAL A 329 -12.72 29.65 19.52
C VAL A 329 -12.88 31.09 20.02
N VAL A 330 -14.04 31.35 20.65
CA VAL A 330 -14.30 32.58 21.41
C VAL A 330 -13.56 32.48 22.72
#